data_fdaaaa223349e99ba3b9e00a258c5578
#
_entry.id   fdaaaa223349e99ba3b9e00a258c5578
#
_cell.length_a   1.000
_cell.length_b   1.000
_cell.length_c   1.000
_cell.angle_alpha   90.00
_cell.angle_beta   90.00
_cell.angle_gamma   90.00
#
_symmetry.space_group_name_H-M   'P 1'
#
loop_
_entity.id
_entity.type
_entity.pdbx_description
1 polymer ?
#
loop_
_entity_poly.entity_id
_entity_poly.type
_entity_poly.pdbx_seq_one_letter_code
_entity_poly.pdbx_strand_id
1 'polypeptide(L)'
;MSSDVFENLVKLLYKNVELRRACILITQAGTLDNVSKGSLASVSLETITSALNNARLEKYQSKKLIEDKAIISQLKYELQKATKKVKDKLDKNTWTKLWNKVNKFNELPNADKLSNPFVNLEINLSEEEEYCISCRNLYLHGNIPKPKGNKYEHLTQEELQLLIADRLCMLSSMLLLKKAGYNGYVIDWGATEIVYRREIAAGHGNKHLTFQLREMTEQYMTKANT
;
A
#
# COMPACT_ATOMS: atom_id res chain seq x y z
N MET A 1 -9.59 -19.66 -8.62
CA MET A 1 -9.49 -18.61 -9.67
C MET A 1 -9.96 -19.21 -10.97
N SER A 2 -10.87 -18.54 -11.70
CA SER A 2 -11.34 -19.02 -13.00
C SER A 2 -10.26 -18.88 -14.09
N SER A 3 -10.43 -19.62 -15.21
CA SER A 3 -9.55 -19.52 -16.38
C SER A 3 -9.46 -18.09 -16.91
N ASP A 4 -10.60 -17.39 -16.96
CA ASP A 4 -10.69 -16.03 -17.50
C ASP A 4 -9.90 -15.01 -16.66
N VAL A 5 -9.98 -15.13 -15.32
CA VAL A 5 -9.21 -14.26 -14.41
C VAL A 5 -7.72 -14.50 -14.58
N PHE A 6 -7.31 -15.77 -14.73
CA PHE A 6 -5.91 -16.11 -14.95
C PHE A 6 -5.42 -15.53 -16.30
N GLU A 7 -6.19 -15.69 -17.36
CA GLU A 7 -5.86 -15.13 -18.67
C GLU A 7 -5.76 -13.59 -18.63
N ASN A 8 -6.69 -12.93 -17.94
CA ASN A 8 -6.68 -11.49 -17.76
C ASN A 8 -5.43 -11.03 -16.98
N LEU A 9 -5.04 -11.76 -15.92
CA LEU A 9 -3.83 -11.48 -15.16
C LEU A 9 -2.59 -11.60 -16.05
N VAL A 10 -2.47 -12.68 -16.82
CA VAL A 10 -1.36 -12.86 -17.77
C VAL A 10 -1.30 -11.72 -18.78
N LYS A 11 -2.44 -11.38 -19.40
CA LYS A 11 -2.52 -10.25 -20.35
C LYS A 11 -2.12 -8.92 -19.69
N LEU A 12 -2.56 -8.68 -18.45
CA LEU A 12 -2.23 -7.47 -17.69
C LEU A 12 -0.72 -7.36 -17.46
N LEU A 13 -0.09 -8.44 -16.99
CA LEU A 13 1.35 -8.49 -16.73
C LEU A 13 2.18 -8.44 -18.02
N TYR A 14 1.70 -9.05 -19.10
CA TYR A 14 2.37 -9.00 -20.41
C TYR A 14 2.41 -7.58 -20.98
N LYS A 15 1.29 -6.85 -20.89
CA LYS A 15 1.15 -5.50 -21.44
C LYS A 15 1.81 -4.42 -20.59
N ASN A 16 2.07 -4.67 -19.30
CA ASN A 16 2.59 -3.66 -18.38
C ASN A 16 3.85 -4.17 -17.67
N VAL A 17 5.00 -3.61 -18.08
CA VAL A 17 6.33 -3.97 -17.56
C VAL A 17 6.43 -3.70 -16.05
N GLU A 18 5.87 -2.59 -15.57
CA GLU A 18 5.92 -2.23 -14.14
C GLU A 18 5.12 -3.20 -13.28
N LEU A 19 3.91 -3.58 -13.71
CA LEU A 19 3.10 -4.57 -12.99
C LEU A 19 3.76 -5.95 -13.01
N ARG A 20 4.39 -6.34 -14.12
CA ARG A 20 5.18 -7.57 -14.20
C ARG A 20 6.36 -7.56 -13.24
N ARG A 21 7.12 -6.45 -13.20
CA ARG A 21 8.22 -6.26 -12.25
C ARG A 21 7.74 -6.37 -10.80
N ALA A 22 6.63 -5.73 -10.47
CA ALA A 22 6.06 -5.79 -9.13
C ALA A 22 5.63 -7.22 -8.75
N CYS A 23 5.05 -7.99 -9.68
CA CYS A 23 4.72 -9.40 -9.47
C CYS A 23 5.96 -10.24 -9.15
N ILE A 24 7.07 -10.01 -9.86
CA ILE A 24 8.36 -10.68 -9.59
C ILE A 24 8.86 -10.33 -8.17
N LEU A 25 8.77 -9.06 -7.76
CA LEU A 25 9.18 -8.63 -6.43
C LEU A 25 8.36 -9.29 -5.32
N ILE A 26 7.03 -9.43 -5.49
CA ILE A 26 6.17 -10.15 -4.54
C ILE A 26 6.61 -11.60 -4.41
N THR A 27 6.85 -12.26 -5.54
CA THR A 27 7.28 -13.67 -5.56
C THR A 27 8.63 -13.86 -4.88
N GLN A 28 9.59 -12.98 -5.14
CA GLN A 28 10.90 -12.99 -4.48
C GLN A 28 10.80 -12.71 -2.99
N ALA A 29 9.92 -11.77 -2.58
CA ALA A 29 9.70 -11.44 -1.18
C ALA A 29 9.32 -12.66 -0.34
N GLY A 30 8.56 -13.61 -0.91
CA GLY A 30 8.10 -14.82 -0.20
C GLY A 30 9.23 -15.72 0.34
N THR A 31 10.46 -15.60 -0.16
CA THR A 31 11.60 -16.42 0.24
C THR A 31 12.58 -15.72 1.17
N LEU A 32 12.30 -14.49 1.58
CA LEU A 32 13.20 -13.63 2.34
C LEU A 32 12.80 -13.54 3.83
N ASP A 33 13.74 -13.07 4.66
CA ASP A 33 13.45 -12.64 6.02
C ASP A 33 12.45 -11.48 6.06
N ASN A 34 11.82 -11.25 7.23
CA ASN A 34 10.71 -10.30 7.37
C ASN A 34 11.08 -8.86 6.99
N VAL A 35 12.32 -8.42 7.23
CA VAL A 35 12.75 -7.05 6.92
C VAL A 35 12.95 -6.89 5.41
N SER A 36 13.66 -7.83 4.80
CA SER A 36 13.89 -7.85 3.35
C SER A 36 12.59 -8.06 2.58
N LYS A 37 11.70 -8.95 3.07
CA LYS A 37 10.35 -9.15 2.56
C LYS A 37 9.55 -7.85 2.58
N GLY A 38 9.51 -7.17 3.73
CA GLY A 38 8.81 -5.89 3.89
C GLY A 38 9.34 -4.82 2.94
N SER A 39 10.65 -4.77 2.70
CA SER A 39 11.27 -3.84 1.77
C SER A 39 10.84 -4.10 0.32
N LEU A 40 10.92 -5.34 -0.15
CA LEU A 40 10.49 -5.70 -1.51
C LEU A 40 8.99 -5.54 -1.71
N ALA A 41 8.17 -5.91 -0.71
CA ALA A 41 6.73 -5.71 -0.73
C ALA A 41 6.36 -4.23 -0.81
N SER A 42 7.10 -3.37 -0.09
CA SER A 42 6.92 -1.91 -0.15
C SER A 42 7.20 -1.35 -1.55
N VAL A 43 8.32 -1.75 -2.17
CA VAL A 43 8.65 -1.36 -3.56
C VAL A 43 7.59 -1.88 -4.53
N SER A 44 7.13 -3.12 -4.35
CA SER A 44 6.09 -3.71 -5.19
C SER A 44 4.78 -2.92 -5.09
N LEU A 45 4.33 -2.60 -3.88
CA LEU A 45 3.11 -1.82 -3.66
C LEU A 45 3.19 -0.44 -4.32
N GLU A 46 4.31 0.28 -4.14
CA GLU A 46 4.51 1.58 -4.80
C GLU A 46 4.50 1.46 -6.33
N THR A 47 5.13 0.42 -6.87
CA THR A 47 5.18 0.19 -8.31
C THR A 47 3.79 -0.07 -8.87
N ILE A 48 3.00 -0.94 -8.22
CA ILE A 48 1.63 -1.25 -8.65
C ILE A 48 0.72 -0.02 -8.56
N THR A 49 0.75 0.66 -7.43
CA THR A 49 -0.12 1.83 -7.21
C THR A 49 0.23 2.96 -8.18
N SER A 50 1.51 3.18 -8.45
CA SER A 50 1.97 4.13 -9.47
C SER A 50 1.50 3.75 -10.87
N ALA A 51 1.67 2.48 -11.27
CA ALA A 51 1.25 2.00 -12.59
C ALA A 51 -0.27 2.09 -12.78
N LEU A 52 -1.06 1.75 -11.74
CA LEU A 52 -2.52 1.84 -11.78
C LEU A 52 -3.03 3.29 -11.79
N ASN A 53 -2.36 4.20 -11.08
CA ASN A 53 -2.67 5.63 -11.11
C ASN A 53 -2.35 6.23 -12.48
N ASN A 54 -1.19 5.91 -13.08
CA ASN A 54 -0.78 6.43 -14.38
C ASN A 54 -1.68 5.96 -15.52
N ALA A 55 -2.10 4.70 -15.51
CA ALA A 55 -3.04 4.15 -16.50
C ALA A 55 -4.42 4.84 -16.47
N ARG A 56 -4.75 5.56 -15.40
CA ARG A 56 -5.99 6.33 -15.25
C ARG A 56 -5.85 7.82 -15.60
N LEU A 57 -4.63 8.33 -15.65
CA LEU A 57 -4.39 9.74 -16.03
C LEU A 57 -4.93 10.07 -17.41
N GLU A 58 -5.13 9.07 -18.28
CA GLU A 58 -5.81 9.25 -19.57
C GLU A 58 -7.34 9.35 -19.45
N LYS A 59 -7.95 8.95 -18.34
CA LYS A 59 -9.42 8.86 -18.19
C LYS A 59 -10.00 9.60 -16.98
N TYR A 60 -9.23 9.84 -15.92
CA TYR A 60 -9.69 10.52 -14.70
C TYR A 60 -8.62 11.51 -14.24
N GLN A 61 -9.03 12.76 -14.03
CA GLN A 61 -8.21 13.76 -13.36
C GLN A 61 -7.80 13.17 -11.98
N SER A 62 -6.49 13.10 -11.72
CA SER A 62 -5.99 12.71 -10.40
C SER A 62 -6.74 13.53 -9.35
N LYS A 63 -7.39 12.87 -8.38
CA LYS A 63 -7.99 13.58 -7.25
C LYS A 63 -6.95 14.57 -6.72
N LYS A 64 -7.33 15.82 -6.60
CA LYS A 64 -6.49 16.89 -6.05
C LYS A 64 -6.97 17.16 -4.63
N LEU A 65 -6.12 17.70 -3.80
CA LEU A 65 -6.47 18.05 -2.43
C LEU A 65 -7.67 19.03 -2.41
N ILE A 66 -7.67 19.96 -3.35
CA ILE A 66 -8.74 20.93 -3.57
C ILE A 66 -9.18 20.80 -5.02
N GLU A 67 -10.46 20.56 -5.25
CA GLU A 67 -11.01 20.37 -6.60
C GLU A 67 -11.47 21.69 -7.24
N ASP A 68 -11.82 22.69 -6.45
CA ASP A 68 -12.24 24.00 -6.93
C ASP A 68 -11.10 24.74 -7.64
N LYS A 69 -11.26 24.90 -8.95
CA LYS A 69 -10.25 25.53 -9.80
C LYS A 69 -10.00 27.01 -9.47
N ALA A 70 -11.01 27.74 -9.00
CA ALA A 70 -10.88 29.15 -8.67
C ALA A 70 -10.07 29.31 -7.37
N ILE A 71 -10.41 28.53 -6.34
CA ILE A 71 -9.68 28.48 -5.06
C ILE A 71 -8.23 28.11 -5.28
N ILE A 72 -7.95 27.06 -6.07
CA ILE A 72 -6.59 26.64 -6.37
C ILE A 72 -5.80 27.71 -7.09
N SER A 73 -6.38 28.32 -8.10
CA SER A 73 -5.71 29.35 -8.88
C SER A 73 -5.32 30.54 -8.02
N GLN A 74 -6.23 30.96 -7.14
CA GLN A 74 -6.00 32.05 -6.20
C GLN A 74 -4.91 31.67 -5.18
N LEU A 75 -5.00 30.52 -4.53
CA LEU A 75 -4.00 30.04 -3.57
C LEU A 75 -2.62 29.88 -4.21
N LYS A 76 -2.56 29.32 -5.41
CA LYS A 76 -1.30 29.16 -6.14
C LYS A 76 -0.67 30.50 -6.43
N TYR A 77 -1.46 31.47 -6.87
CA TYR A 77 -0.98 32.82 -7.14
C TYR A 77 -0.41 33.48 -5.87
N GLU A 78 -1.14 33.43 -4.74
CA GLU A 78 -0.68 34.03 -3.49
C GLU A 78 0.57 33.32 -2.93
N LEU A 79 0.62 32.00 -2.98
CA LEU A 79 1.80 31.22 -2.57
C LEU A 79 3.03 31.55 -3.44
N GLN A 80 2.86 31.62 -4.74
CA GLN A 80 3.94 32.00 -5.67
C GLN A 80 4.42 33.43 -5.43
N LYS A 81 3.48 34.37 -5.18
CA LYS A 81 3.81 35.78 -4.87
C LYS A 81 4.58 35.89 -3.56
N ALA A 82 4.14 35.21 -2.51
CA ALA A 82 4.83 35.17 -1.22
C ALA A 82 6.24 34.55 -1.35
N THR A 83 6.33 33.44 -2.09
CA THR A 83 7.60 32.73 -2.31
C THR A 83 8.61 33.61 -3.06
N LYS A 84 8.18 34.33 -4.11
CA LYS A 84 9.04 35.27 -4.86
C LYS A 84 9.66 36.33 -3.97
N LYS A 85 8.97 36.82 -2.93
CA LYS A 85 9.49 37.85 -2.02
C LYS A 85 10.70 37.41 -1.20
N VAL A 86 10.88 36.11 -1.02
CA VAL A 86 12.00 35.55 -0.24
C VAL A 86 13.10 34.97 -1.13
N LYS A 87 12.96 35.05 -2.46
CA LYS A 87 13.89 34.45 -3.41
C LYS A 87 15.36 34.87 -3.17
N ASP A 88 15.60 36.16 -2.99
CA ASP A 88 16.94 36.70 -2.86
C ASP A 88 17.56 36.42 -1.46
N LYS A 89 16.76 35.88 -0.52
CA LYS A 89 17.19 35.47 0.82
C LYS A 89 17.58 34.01 0.90
N LEU A 90 17.40 33.25 -0.19
CA LEU A 90 17.61 31.81 -0.25
C LEU A 90 18.67 31.46 -1.27
N ASP A 91 19.49 30.44 -0.98
CA ASP A 91 20.35 29.85 -1.97
C ASP A 91 19.53 29.17 -3.10
N LYS A 92 20.18 28.97 -4.26
CA LYS A 92 19.52 28.42 -5.45
C LYS A 92 18.86 27.06 -5.24
N ASN A 93 19.48 26.19 -4.44
CA ASN A 93 18.96 24.84 -4.20
C ASN A 93 17.69 24.89 -3.33
N THR A 94 17.75 25.63 -2.24
CA THR A 94 16.60 25.85 -1.32
C THR A 94 15.46 26.55 -2.07
N TRP A 95 15.75 27.56 -2.89
CA TRP A 95 14.76 28.20 -3.74
C TRP A 95 14.08 27.21 -4.67
N THR A 96 14.84 26.39 -5.39
CA THR A 96 14.29 25.40 -6.34
C THR A 96 13.39 24.39 -5.63
N LYS A 97 13.81 23.90 -4.47
CA LYS A 97 12.99 22.96 -3.65
C LYS A 97 11.70 23.61 -3.17
N LEU A 98 11.76 24.86 -2.68
CA LEU A 98 10.59 25.58 -2.22
C LEU A 98 9.61 25.86 -3.39
N TRP A 99 10.13 26.32 -4.52
CA TRP A 99 9.33 26.60 -5.72
C TRP A 99 8.61 25.35 -6.23
N ASN A 100 9.30 24.20 -6.22
CA ASN A 100 8.70 22.92 -6.60
C ASN A 100 7.59 22.49 -5.63
N LYS A 101 7.77 22.69 -4.32
CA LYS A 101 6.71 22.41 -3.32
C LYS A 101 5.49 23.29 -3.55
N VAL A 102 5.68 24.57 -3.80
CA VAL A 102 4.58 25.51 -4.08
C VAL A 102 3.84 25.13 -5.37
N ASN A 103 4.55 24.69 -6.40
CA ASN A 103 3.90 24.25 -7.63
C ASN A 103 3.11 22.95 -7.48
N LYS A 104 3.51 22.12 -6.52
CA LYS A 104 2.92 20.80 -6.24
C LYS A 104 2.01 20.77 -5.00
N PHE A 105 1.68 21.94 -4.41
CA PHE A 105 0.97 22.01 -3.14
C PHE A 105 -0.40 21.32 -3.15
N ASN A 106 -1.02 21.22 -4.34
CA ASN A 106 -2.33 20.60 -4.53
C ASN A 106 -2.25 19.12 -4.99
N GLU A 107 -1.04 18.53 -5.01
CA GLU A 107 -0.93 17.08 -5.21
C GLU A 107 -1.36 16.36 -3.93
N LEU A 108 -2.02 15.21 -4.10
CA LEU A 108 -2.34 14.34 -2.98
C LEU A 108 -1.07 13.93 -2.22
N PRO A 109 -1.15 13.82 -0.89
CA PRO A 109 -0.11 13.18 -0.10
C PRO A 109 0.24 11.80 -0.62
N ASN A 110 1.48 11.35 -0.39
CA ASN A 110 1.92 10.03 -0.86
C ASN A 110 1.07 8.88 -0.28
N ALA A 111 0.58 9.04 0.95
CA ALA A 111 -0.33 8.06 1.55
C ALA A 111 -1.60 7.90 0.72
N ASP A 112 -2.25 9.01 0.35
CA ASP A 112 -3.49 9.00 -0.44
C ASP A 112 -3.25 8.45 -1.86
N LYS A 113 -2.07 8.74 -2.45
CA LYS A 113 -1.69 8.16 -3.76
C LYS A 113 -1.59 6.64 -3.72
N LEU A 114 -1.21 6.08 -2.57
CA LEU A 114 -1.13 4.63 -2.38
C LEU A 114 -2.49 3.99 -2.13
N SER A 115 -3.36 4.66 -1.37
CA SER A 115 -4.70 4.15 -1.06
C SER A 115 -5.68 4.29 -2.22
N ASN A 116 -5.46 5.26 -3.10
CA ASN A 116 -6.36 5.57 -4.22
C ASN A 116 -6.66 4.37 -5.16
N PRO A 117 -5.70 3.52 -5.55
CA PRO A 117 -5.99 2.34 -6.37
C PRO A 117 -6.92 1.34 -5.68
N PHE A 118 -6.86 1.21 -4.35
CA PHE A 118 -7.78 0.36 -3.59
C PHE A 118 -9.21 0.90 -3.68
N VAL A 119 -9.41 2.17 -3.38
CA VAL A 119 -10.73 2.83 -3.51
C VAL A 119 -11.26 2.70 -4.93
N ASN A 120 -10.41 2.89 -5.92
CA ASN A 120 -10.77 2.81 -7.32
C ASN A 120 -11.15 1.40 -7.80
N LEU A 121 -10.66 0.38 -7.12
CA LEU A 121 -10.97 -1.03 -7.38
C LEU A 121 -12.00 -1.58 -6.39
N GLU A 122 -12.64 -0.70 -5.60
CA GLU A 122 -13.64 -1.08 -4.60
C GLU A 122 -13.11 -2.09 -3.56
N ILE A 123 -11.85 -1.91 -3.17
CA ILE A 123 -11.23 -2.65 -2.07
C ILE A 123 -11.26 -1.75 -0.83
N ASN A 124 -12.06 -2.11 0.16
CA ASN A 124 -12.12 -1.38 1.42
C ASN A 124 -10.94 -1.79 2.30
N LEU A 125 -10.07 -0.86 2.62
CA LEU A 125 -8.96 -1.08 3.53
C LEU A 125 -9.44 -1.02 4.98
N SER A 126 -8.99 -1.95 5.81
CA SER A 126 -9.13 -1.85 7.25
C SER A 126 -8.09 -0.88 7.83
N GLU A 127 -8.33 -0.39 9.06
CA GLU A 127 -7.35 0.45 9.77
C GLU A 127 -5.97 -0.24 9.90
N GLU A 128 -5.97 -1.55 10.04
CA GLU A 128 -4.74 -2.35 10.13
C GLU A 128 -3.99 -2.40 8.80
N GLU A 129 -4.71 -2.52 7.69
CA GLU A 129 -4.13 -2.49 6.35
C GLU A 129 -3.59 -1.10 6.02
N GLU A 130 -4.30 -0.03 6.41
CA GLU A 130 -3.82 1.34 6.28
C GLU A 130 -2.55 1.58 7.12
N TYR A 131 -2.52 1.04 8.34
CA TYR A 131 -1.31 1.07 9.16
C TYR A 131 -0.14 0.34 8.48
N CYS A 132 -0.35 -0.85 7.91
CA CYS A 132 0.68 -1.57 7.16
C CYS A 132 1.20 -0.74 5.98
N ILE A 133 0.30 -0.10 5.21
CA ILE A 133 0.68 0.80 4.12
C ILE A 133 1.52 1.98 4.64
N SER A 134 1.18 2.54 5.81
CA SER A 134 1.96 3.63 6.41
C SER A 134 3.38 3.20 6.82
N CYS A 135 3.55 1.93 7.23
CA CYS A 135 4.83 1.36 7.65
C CYS A 135 5.81 1.12 6.48
N ARG A 136 5.35 1.13 5.22
CA ARG A 136 6.21 0.90 4.06
C ARG A 136 7.41 1.83 3.98
N ASN A 137 7.24 3.10 4.37
CA ASN A 137 8.34 4.05 4.37
C ASN A 137 9.45 3.65 5.34
N LEU A 138 9.12 3.03 6.46
CA LEU A 138 10.11 2.54 7.41
C LEU A 138 11.01 1.48 6.74
N TYR A 139 10.41 0.50 6.08
CA TYR A 139 11.16 -0.53 5.34
C TYR A 139 12.02 0.06 4.21
N LEU A 140 11.50 1.01 3.43
CA LEU A 140 12.25 1.64 2.35
C LEU A 140 13.47 2.44 2.84
N HIS A 141 13.44 2.89 4.09
CA HIS A 141 14.57 3.60 4.74
C HIS A 141 15.40 2.70 5.66
N GLY A 142 15.23 1.38 5.60
CA GLY A 142 15.95 0.43 6.44
C GLY A 142 15.56 0.46 7.91
N ASN A 143 14.42 1.07 8.25
CA ASN A 143 13.89 1.10 9.60
C ASN A 143 12.91 -0.05 9.83
N ILE A 144 12.77 -0.43 11.09
CA ILE A 144 11.87 -1.51 11.51
C ILE A 144 10.61 -0.90 12.12
N PRO A 145 9.40 -1.31 11.66
CA PRO A 145 8.16 -0.90 12.29
C PRO A 145 8.13 -1.29 13.77
N LYS A 146 7.63 -0.39 14.61
CA LYS A 146 7.46 -0.62 16.05
C LYS A 146 5.99 -0.63 16.39
N PRO A 147 5.55 -1.38 17.43
CA PRO A 147 4.18 -1.31 17.89
C PRO A 147 3.75 0.14 18.14
N LYS A 148 2.59 0.53 17.63
CA LYS A 148 2.05 1.87 17.80
C LYS A 148 0.67 1.78 18.45
N GLY A 149 0.58 2.27 19.69
CA GLY A 149 -0.64 2.18 20.49
C GLY A 149 -0.94 0.76 20.96
N ASN A 150 -1.97 0.62 21.79
CA ASN A 150 -2.33 -0.63 22.48
C ASN A 150 -2.72 -1.77 21.53
N LYS A 151 -3.06 -1.47 20.28
CA LYS A 151 -3.58 -2.46 19.31
C LYS A 151 -2.56 -3.56 18.95
N TYR A 152 -1.26 -3.25 18.98
CA TYR A 152 -0.19 -4.18 18.59
C TYR A 152 0.74 -4.56 19.75
N GLU A 153 0.45 -4.14 20.98
CA GLU A 153 1.28 -4.43 22.17
C GLU A 153 1.35 -5.92 22.49
N HIS A 154 0.35 -6.69 22.04
CA HIS A 154 0.30 -8.14 22.21
C HIS A 154 1.18 -8.89 21.21
N LEU A 155 1.76 -8.21 20.22
CA LEU A 155 2.68 -8.79 19.24
C LEU A 155 4.12 -8.55 19.65
N THR A 156 4.95 -9.58 19.50
CA THR A 156 6.41 -9.37 19.53
C THR A 156 6.85 -8.52 18.35
N GLN A 157 8.04 -7.96 18.43
CA GLN A 157 8.62 -7.17 17.33
C GLN A 157 8.74 -8.00 16.03
N GLU A 158 9.09 -9.30 16.15
CA GLU A 158 9.19 -10.22 15.02
C GLU A 158 7.82 -10.53 14.42
N GLU A 159 6.80 -10.80 15.24
CA GLU A 159 5.42 -11.02 14.79
C GLU A 159 4.85 -9.80 14.07
N LEU A 160 5.14 -8.60 14.58
CA LEU A 160 4.71 -7.37 13.93
C LEU A 160 5.37 -7.18 12.56
N GLN A 161 6.67 -7.45 12.45
CA GLN A 161 7.39 -7.38 11.18
C GLN A 161 6.84 -8.38 10.17
N LEU A 162 6.62 -9.63 10.60
CA LEU A 162 6.02 -10.68 9.79
C LEU A 162 4.63 -10.25 9.27
N LEU A 163 3.76 -9.81 10.18
CA LEU A 163 2.41 -9.38 9.85
C LEU A 163 2.39 -8.26 8.81
N ILE A 164 3.21 -7.21 9.02
CA ILE A 164 3.25 -6.06 8.10
C ILE A 164 3.82 -6.48 6.75
N ALA A 165 4.92 -7.24 6.72
CA ALA A 165 5.56 -7.67 5.49
C ALA A 165 4.61 -8.53 4.64
N ASP A 166 3.96 -9.52 5.24
CA ASP A 166 3.02 -10.40 4.54
C ASP A 166 1.76 -9.65 4.10
N ARG A 167 1.23 -8.73 4.91
CA ARG A 167 0.11 -7.89 4.50
C ARG A 167 0.44 -6.94 3.35
N LEU A 168 1.64 -6.39 3.29
CA LEU A 168 2.07 -5.60 2.13
C LEU A 168 2.14 -6.45 0.85
N CYS A 169 2.59 -7.71 0.94
CA CYS A 169 2.54 -8.67 -0.16
C CYS A 169 1.08 -8.99 -0.55
N MET A 170 0.22 -9.25 0.43
CA MET A 170 -1.20 -9.52 0.23
C MET A 170 -1.89 -8.35 -0.47
N LEU A 171 -1.73 -7.13 0.03
CA LEU A 171 -2.33 -5.91 -0.53
C LEU A 171 -1.87 -5.67 -1.98
N SER A 172 -0.59 -5.89 -2.25
CA SER A 172 -0.04 -5.82 -3.61
C SER A 172 -0.69 -6.86 -4.53
N SER A 173 -0.85 -8.08 -4.05
CA SER A 173 -1.51 -9.17 -4.79
C SER A 173 -2.99 -8.87 -5.01
N MET A 174 -3.69 -8.32 -4.02
CA MET A 174 -5.10 -7.92 -4.13
C MET A 174 -5.32 -6.92 -5.27
N LEU A 175 -4.47 -5.91 -5.40
CA LEU A 175 -4.56 -4.92 -6.50
C LEU A 175 -4.42 -5.59 -7.87
N LEU A 176 -3.46 -6.49 -8.04
CA LEU A 176 -3.25 -7.21 -9.30
C LEU A 176 -4.43 -8.13 -9.64
N LEU A 177 -4.86 -8.94 -8.66
CA LEU A 177 -5.95 -9.89 -8.82
C LEU A 177 -7.28 -9.18 -9.09
N LYS A 178 -7.60 -8.14 -8.33
CA LYS A 178 -8.81 -7.35 -8.52
C LYS A 178 -8.83 -6.67 -9.90
N LYS A 179 -7.67 -6.14 -10.33
CA LYS A 179 -7.52 -5.57 -11.67
C LYS A 179 -7.71 -6.59 -12.78
N ALA A 180 -7.40 -7.86 -12.53
CA ALA A 180 -7.66 -8.98 -13.43
C ALA A 180 -9.11 -9.51 -13.39
N GLY A 181 -9.96 -8.97 -12.50
CA GLY A 181 -11.37 -9.34 -12.36
C GLY A 181 -11.65 -10.38 -11.26
N TYR A 182 -10.71 -10.66 -10.38
CA TYR A 182 -10.91 -11.55 -9.25
C TYR A 182 -11.66 -10.85 -8.11
N ASN A 183 -12.71 -11.50 -7.58
CA ASN A 183 -13.53 -10.97 -6.49
C ASN A 183 -13.69 -11.97 -5.32
N GLY A 184 -12.80 -12.93 -5.21
CA GLY A 184 -12.83 -13.95 -4.15
C GLY A 184 -12.02 -13.58 -2.92
N TYR A 185 -11.52 -14.58 -2.24
CA TYR A 185 -10.72 -14.47 -1.03
C TYR A 185 -9.24 -14.58 -1.31
N VAL A 186 -8.44 -13.86 -0.53
CA VAL A 186 -6.98 -14.02 -0.45
C VAL A 186 -6.60 -14.48 0.95
N ILE A 187 -5.47 -15.17 1.10
CA ILE A 187 -4.96 -15.60 2.39
C ILE A 187 -4.15 -14.47 3.02
N ASP A 188 -4.50 -14.08 4.25
CA ASP A 188 -3.66 -13.26 5.11
C ASP A 188 -2.61 -14.16 5.78
N TRP A 189 -1.48 -14.34 5.09
CA TRP A 189 -0.40 -15.20 5.57
C TRP A 189 0.19 -14.72 6.89
N GLY A 190 0.31 -13.40 7.10
CA GLY A 190 0.84 -12.85 8.34
C GLY A 190 -0.04 -13.19 9.54
N ALA A 191 -1.35 -13.01 9.42
CA ALA A 191 -2.29 -13.38 10.47
C ALA A 191 -2.34 -14.91 10.66
N THR A 192 -2.33 -15.66 9.56
CA THR A 192 -2.32 -17.14 9.58
C THR A 192 -1.11 -17.68 10.34
N GLU A 193 0.08 -17.20 10.05
CA GLU A 193 1.33 -17.65 10.67
C GLU A 193 1.38 -17.30 12.17
N ILE A 194 0.91 -16.12 12.57
CA ILE A 194 0.86 -15.72 13.98
C ILE A 194 -0.07 -16.64 14.77
N VAL A 195 -1.26 -16.91 14.26
CA VAL A 195 -2.20 -17.84 14.89
C VAL A 195 -1.59 -19.22 15.03
N TYR A 196 -0.98 -19.74 13.95
CA TYR A 196 -0.34 -21.05 13.95
C TYR A 196 0.80 -21.17 14.98
N ARG A 197 1.70 -20.17 15.05
CA ARG A 197 2.79 -20.16 16.05
C ARG A 197 2.26 -20.16 17.48
N ARG A 198 1.19 -19.41 17.75
CA ARG A 198 0.58 -19.34 19.08
C ARG A 198 -0.11 -20.64 19.48
N GLU A 199 -0.79 -21.32 18.56
CA GLU A 199 -1.39 -22.63 18.80
C GLU A 199 -0.31 -23.68 19.09
N ILE A 200 0.81 -23.68 18.38
CA ILE A 200 1.95 -24.56 18.69
C ILE A 200 2.50 -24.27 20.08
N ALA A 201 2.73 -23.00 20.42
CA ALA A 201 3.26 -22.59 21.72
C ALA A 201 2.32 -22.97 22.89
N ALA A 202 1.01 -22.98 22.65
CA ALA A 202 -0.01 -23.43 23.59
C ALA A 202 -0.14 -24.97 23.72
N GLY A 203 0.70 -25.73 22.99
CA GLY A 203 0.67 -27.20 23.03
C GLY A 203 -0.43 -27.85 22.19
N HIS A 204 -1.14 -27.07 21.37
CA HIS A 204 -2.19 -27.57 20.47
C HIS A 204 -1.63 -28.13 19.15
N GLY A 205 -0.40 -28.65 19.17
CA GLY A 205 0.37 -29.05 18.00
C GLY A 205 -0.42 -29.85 16.96
N ASN A 206 -0.22 -29.50 15.69
CA ASN A 206 -0.66 -30.18 14.46
C ASN A 206 -2.19 -30.33 14.22
N LYS A 207 -3.04 -29.56 14.85
CA LYS A 207 -4.44 -29.51 14.46
C LYS A 207 -4.60 -28.40 13.40
N HIS A 208 -4.84 -28.82 12.18
CA HIS A 208 -5.28 -28.05 11.02
C HIS A 208 -4.92 -26.56 10.99
N LEU A 209 -4.00 -26.18 10.11
CA LEU A 209 -3.70 -24.80 9.81
C LEU A 209 -4.99 -24.05 9.42
N THR A 210 -5.46 -23.15 10.29
CA THR A 210 -6.65 -22.34 10.02
C THR A 210 -6.24 -21.10 9.26
N PHE A 211 -6.55 -21.09 7.97
CA PHE A 211 -6.24 -19.94 7.12
C PHE A 211 -7.10 -18.73 7.50
N GLN A 212 -6.45 -17.60 7.72
CA GLN A 212 -7.14 -16.33 7.84
C GLN A 212 -7.41 -15.78 6.43
N LEU A 213 -8.69 -15.63 6.09
CA LEU A 213 -9.10 -15.20 4.75
C LEU A 213 -9.52 -13.73 4.76
N ARG A 214 -9.11 -13.02 3.74
CA ARG A 214 -9.48 -11.64 3.45
C ARG A 214 -10.32 -11.61 2.18
N GLU A 215 -11.55 -11.15 2.27
CA GLU A 215 -12.41 -10.93 1.12
C GLU A 215 -12.05 -9.65 0.37
N MET A 216 -12.12 -9.68 -0.95
CA MET A 216 -11.68 -8.56 -1.80
C MET A 216 -12.58 -7.32 -1.68
N THR A 217 -13.86 -7.51 -1.35
CA THR A 217 -14.90 -6.46 -1.40
C THR A 217 -15.44 -6.04 -0.03
N GLU A 218 -15.29 -6.86 1.00
CA GLU A 218 -15.84 -6.60 2.33
C GLU A 218 -14.76 -6.21 3.33
N GLN A 219 -15.13 -5.36 4.29
CA GLN A 219 -14.33 -5.16 5.50
C GLN A 219 -14.26 -6.49 6.27
N TYR A 220 -13.15 -6.72 6.99
CA TYR A 220 -13.06 -7.81 7.95
C TYR A 220 -14.31 -7.83 8.82
N MET A 221 -15.20 -8.74 8.55
CA MET A 221 -16.16 -9.13 9.57
C MET A 221 -15.38 -9.91 10.62
N THR A 222 -15.01 -9.24 11.70
CA THR A 222 -14.72 -9.94 12.94
C THR A 222 -15.97 -10.74 13.25
N LYS A 223 -15.98 -12.03 12.93
CA LYS A 223 -16.91 -12.95 13.54
C LYS A 223 -16.60 -12.92 15.04
N ALA A 224 -17.26 -12.00 15.74
CA ALA A 224 -17.42 -12.14 17.18
C ALA A 224 -18.02 -13.54 17.37
N ASN A 225 -17.28 -14.37 18.09
CA ASN A 225 -17.76 -15.68 18.51
C ASN A 225 -19.14 -15.51 19.16
N THR A 226 -20.17 -16.04 18.54
CA THR A 226 -21.39 -16.46 19.22
C THR A 226 -21.15 -17.82 19.81
#